data_95d512ac6fe16d79909ca5d7b72186db
#
_entry.id   95d512ac6fe16d79909ca5d7b72186db
#
_cell.length_a   1.000
_cell.length_b   1.000
_cell.length_c   1.000
_cell.angle_alpha   90.00
_cell.angle_beta   90.00
_cell.angle_gamma   90.00
#
_symmetry.space_group_name_H-M   'P 1'
#
loop_
_entity.id
_entity.type
_entity.pdbx_description
1 polymer ?
#
loop_
_entity_poly.entity_id
_entity_poly.type
_entity_poly.pdbx_seq_one_letter_code
_entity_poly.pdbx_strand_id
1 'polypeptide(L)'
;GTESDLKSLCETAHKYGVRIIVDVVANHMTATWGAISDRWKKSEYYHHDCNNGDVQDWNNRYQVTHCKLLGLYDINTENTETANMMHDFLVQAVSDGVDGFRFDAAKHIELPDEYNNSQYWNIILNNGAQFQYGEVLQDSISRDSDYAKLFSSHSKNGGGVTASAYGQKLRGALNSKNLNASDLSDWSNSASPSNLVSWVESHDNYSNSDRESTGMSEWQMTMGWGVIGSRSQTMPLYFDRPVGSGGDQPQFAEKSKLGDAGSPSWKDPQVVAVNHFRNTMNNNKAAEYMRNCGANSCLMVERYIKDGNSKNDGVTITNMGDTQNLAGTTTTLDDGSYTDQVSGGKITVSGGKITSGSAPAGKISVFFTDNSASVSASGSKSFKTNTTTVTLNASNATNTTYTTSEGKSGSYKDGDTITVGASTAVGGTVTVKVQGKDADGQTVSGEFTCTKKDPNATSTAYAKKPNAWSNLYAYVYVDDSSATTLKENAKWPGEPMTQVASGDTCGKDDEYKYEIPDDLVGDNARIIFNDGNATNTK
;
A
#
# COMPACT_ATOMS: atom_id res chain seq x y z
N GLY A 1 -18.39 -11.34 6.66
CA GLY A 1 -19.03 -10.54 5.61
C GLY A 1 -20.07 -11.32 4.84
N THR A 2 -20.88 -10.62 4.11
CA THR A 2 -21.89 -11.18 3.21
C THR A 2 -21.47 -10.98 1.75
N GLU A 3 -22.14 -11.64 0.81
CA GLU A 3 -21.99 -11.37 -0.63
C GLU A 3 -22.19 -9.89 -0.97
N SER A 4 -23.17 -9.24 -0.33
CA SER A 4 -23.42 -7.80 -0.50
C SER A 4 -22.26 -6.94 -0.04
N ASP A 5 -21.56 -7.32 1.04
CA ASP A 5 -20.37 -6.61 1.52
C ASP A 5 -19.23 -6.72 0.51
N LEU A 6 -19.03 -7.90 -0.08
CA LEU A 6 -18.02 -8.13 -1.13
C LEU A 6 -18.30 -7.29 -2.37
N LYS A 7 -19.54 -7.26 -2.85
CA LYS A 7 -19.96 -6.42 -3.98
C LYS A 7 -19.68 -4.95 -3.72
N SER A 8 -20.07 -4.45 -2.55
CA SER A 8 -19.86 -3.06 -2.14
C SER A 8 -18.36 -2.70 -2.07
N LEU A 9 -17.54 -3.63 -1.57
CA LEU A 9 -16.07 -3.47 -1.53
C LEU A 9 -15.51 -3.36 -2.95
N CYS A 10 -15.85 -4.27 -3.85
CA CYS A 10 -15.38 -4.29 -5.22
C CYS A 10 -15.82 -3.02 -5.98
N GLU A 11 -17.10 -2.65 -5.88
CA GLU A 11 -17.62 -1.43 -6.50
C GLU A 11 -16.89 -0.17 -6.00
N THR A 12 -16.63 -0.10 -4.70
CA THR A 12 -15.92 1.03 -4.11
C THR A 12 -14.46 1.08 -4.57
N ALA A 13 -13.75 -0.05 -4.54
CA ALA A 13 -12.38 -0.15 -5.00
C ALA A 13 -12.24 0.25 -6.48
N HIS A 14 -13.14 -0.23 -7.33
CA HIS A 14 -13.12 0.07 -8.77
C HIS A 14 -13.32 1.56 -9.08
N LYS A 15 -14.10 2.29 -8.28
CA LYS A 15 -14.23 3.76 -8.41
C LYS A 15 -12.89 4.49 -8.26
N TYR A 16 -11.96 3.90 -7.52
CA TYR A 16 -10.62 4.44 -7.29
C TYR A 16 -9.54 3.75 -8.14
N GLY A 17 -9.93 2.91 -9.10
CA GLY A 17 -9.00 2.17 -9.95
C GLY A 17 -8.25 1.05 -9.25
N VAL A 18 -8.72 0.61 -8.07
CA VAL A 18 -8.14 -0.48 -7.27
C VAL A 18 -8.82 -1.79 -7.61
N ARG A 19 -8.05 -2.85 -7.83
CA ARG A 19 -8.55 -4.20 -8.09
C ARG A 19 -8.55 -5.03 -6.81
N ILE A 20 -9.50 -5.95 -6.70
CA ILE A 20 -9.65 -6.83 -5.54
C ILE A 20 -9.19 -8.24 -5.91
N ILE A 21 -8.23 -8.76 -5.15
CA ILE A 21 -7.78 -10.15 -5.20
C ILE A 21 -8.21 -10.84 -3.91
N VAL A 22 -8.92 -11.95 -4.05
CA VAL A 22 -9.44 -12.74 -2.92
C VAL A 22 -8.53 -13.93 -2.66
N ASP A 23 -8.26 -14.19 -1.38
CA ASP A 23 -7.54 -15.37 -0.93
C ASP A 23 -8.48 -16.58 -0.86
N VAL A 24 -8.11 -17.67 -1.52
CA VAL A 24 -8.95 -18.85 -1.71
C VAL A 24 -8.26 -20.07 -1.12
N VAL A 25 -8.88 -20.69 -0.13
CA VAL A 25 -8.45 -21.98 0.42
C VAL A 25 -9.09 -23.08 -0.40
N ALA A 26 -8.37 -23.56 -1.42
CA ALA A 26 -8.85 -24.55 -2.38
C ALA A 26 -8.34 -25.97 -2.11
N ASN A 27 -7.32 -26.12 -1.26
CA ASN A 27 -6.68 -27.39 -0.94
C ASN A 27 -7.42 -28.16 0.17
N HIS A 28 -7.96 -27.47 1.18
CA HIS A 28 -8.42 -28.11 2.40
C HIS A 28 -9.58 -27.39 3.05
N MET A 29 -10.20 -28.07 4.01
CA MET A 29 -11.20 -27.52 4.92
C MET A 29 -10.64 -27.43 6.34
N THR A 30 -11.46 -27.01 7.30
CA THR A 30 -11.08 -26.95 8.72
C THR A 30 -10.69 -28.34 9.27
N ALA A 31 -9.86 -28.38 10.31
CA ALA A 31 -9.52 -29.62 11.03
C ALA A 31 -10.70 -30.24 11.81
N THR A 32 -11.79 -29.49 12.02
CA THR A 32 -12.95 -29.95 12.79
C THR A 32 -14.09 -30.35 11.87
N TRP A 33 -14.33 -31.66 11.71
CA TRP A 33 -15.39 -32.20 10.85
C TRP A 33 -16.77 -31.58 11.10
N GLY A 34 -17.10 -31.35 12.38
CA GLY A 34 -18.38 -30.73 12.76
C GLY A 34 -18.58 -29.31 12.25
N ALA A 35 -17.49 -28.57 12.00
CA ALA A 35 -17.52 -27.21 11.50
C ALA A 35 -17.55 -27.09 9.98
N ILE A 36 -17.38 -28.20 9.25
CA ILE A 36 -17.51 -28.24 7.79
C ILE A 36 -18.97 -28.02 7.42
N SER A 37 -19.21 -27.18 6.42
CA SER A 37 -20.55 -26.96 5.86
C SER A 37 -21.18 -28.27 5.35
N ASP A 38 -22.49 -28.45 5.55
CA ASP A 38 -23.19 -29.66 5.13
C ASP A 38 -23.04 -29.94 3.63
N ARG A 39 -22.91 -28.92 2.80
CA ARG A 39 -22.63 -29.05 1.35
C ARG A 39 -21.31 -29.78 1.08
N TRP A 40 -20.31 -29.64 1.94
CA TRP A 40 -18.98 -30.22 1.83
C TRP A 40 -18.79 -31.46 2.72
N LYS A 41 -19.82 -31.92 3.42
CA LYS A 41 -19.73 -32.93 4.48
C LYS A 41 -19.96 -34.34 3.97
N LYS A 42 -19.31 -34.72 2.86
CA LYS A 42 -19.30 -36.07 2.35
C LYS A 42 -17.87 -36.63 2.40
N SER A 43 -17.76 -37.91 2.82
CA SER A 43 -16.44 -38.55 2.98
C SER A 43 -15.66 -38.62 1.67
N GLU A 44 -16.32 -38.87 0.56
CA GLU A 44 -15.72 -38.94 -0.77
C GLU A 44 -15.18 -37.62 -1.32
N TYR A 45 -15.45 -36.51 -0.65
CA TYR A 45 -14.90 -35.19 -0.98
C TYR A 45 -13.50 -34.93 -0.41
N TYR A 46 -12.96 -35.90 0.34
CA TYR A 46 -11.68 -35.80 0.99
C TYR A 46 -10.79 -36.98 0.67
N HIS A 47 -9.49 -36.75 0.58
CA HIS A 47 -8.51 -37.81 0.53
C HIS A 47 -8.45 -38.56 1.87
N HIS A 48 -8.24 -39.86 1.80
CA HIS A 48 -8.12 -40.76 2.94
C HIS A 48 -6.71 -41.38 3.01
N ASP A 49 -5.79 -40.86 2.25
CA ASP A 49 -4.41 -41.30 2.18
C ASP A 49 -3.67 -41.11 3.51
N CYS A 50 -2.47 -41.65 3.61
CA CYS A 50 -1.65 -41.53 4.81
C CYS A 50 -2.34 -42.04 6.09
N ASN A 51 -3.19 -43.07 5.98
CA ASN A 51 -4.05 -43.52 7.08
C ASN A 51 -4.95 -42.39 7.64
N ASN A 52 -5.42 -41.50 6.76
CA ASN A 52 -6.17 -40.31 7.10
C ASN A 52 -5.42 -39.32 8.01
N GLY A 53 -4.09 -39.30 7.91
CA GLY A 53 -3.18 -38.49 8.70
C GLY A 53 -2.47 -37.38 7.91
N ASP A 54 -1.58 -36.70 8.59
CA ASP A 54 -0.78 -35.60 8.05
C ASP A 54 0.33 -36.07 7.12
N VAL A 55 0.86 -35.11 6.33
CA VAL A 55 2.12 -35.28 5.59
C VAL A 55 3.24 -35.67 6.57
N GLN A 56 3.89 -36.82 6.31
CA GLN A 56 4.99 -37.32 7.11
C GLN A 56 6.34 -37.12 6.42
N ASP A 57 6.37 -37.14 5.10
CA ASP A 57 7.57 -36.93 4.29
C ASP A 57 7.32 -35.77 3.31
N TRP A 58 7.86 -34.60 3.64
CA TRP A 58 7.74 -33.38 2.84
C TRP A 58 8.53 -33.43 1.51
N ASN A 59 9.38 -34.45 1.30
CA ASN A 59 10.03 -34.70 0.01
C ASN A 59 9.23 -35.69 -0.86
N ASN A 60 8.14 -36.22 -0.35
CA ASN A 60 7.26 -37.12 -1.08
C ASN A 60 6.08 -36.33 -1.69
N ARG A 61 6.17 -36.06 -2.98
CA ARG A 61 5.18 -35.27 -3.69
C ARG A 61 3.75 -35.82 -3.55
N TYR A 62 3.59 -37.14 -3.57
CA TYR A 62 2.27 -37.76 -3.36
C TYR A 62 1.70 -37.42 -1.98
N GLN A 63 2.50 -37.54 -0.91
CA GLN A 63 2.03 -37.17 0.42
C GLN A 63 1.70 -35.67 0.52
N VAL A 64 2.51 -34.82 -0.09
CA VAL A 64 2.28 -33.37 -0.07
C VAL A 64 0.95 -32.98 -0.71
N THR A 65 0.45 -33.77 -1.67
CA THR A 65 -0.78 -33.48 -2.41
C THR A 65 -2.00 -34.31 -2.00
N HIS A 66 -1.86 -35.33 -1.14
CA HIS A 66 -2.96 -36.23 -0.80
C HIS A 66 -3.09 -36.51 0.70
N CYS A 67 -2.19 -35.97 1.53
CA CYS A 67 -2.27 -36.12 2.98
C CYS A 67 -2.70 -34.80 3.61
N LYS A 68 -3.27 -34.87 4.80
CA LYS A 68 -3.68 -33.69 5.53
C LYS A 68 -2.52 -32.71 5.75
N LEU A 69 -2.78 -31.44 5.55
CA LEU A 69 -1.88 -30.36 5.91
C LEU A 69 -2.22 -29.91 7.35
N LEU A 70 -1.36 -30.20 8.32
CA LEU A 70 -1.52 -29.77 9.71
C LEU A 70 -2.90 -30.13 10.32
N GLY A 71 -3.40 -31.33 10.03
CA GLY A 71 -4.68 -31.82 10.52
C GLY A 71 -5.91 -31.34 9.76
N LEU A 72 -5.74 -30.48 8.75
CA LEU A 72 -6.80 -29.95 7.92
C LEU A 72 -7.32 -31.03 6.95
N TYR A 73 -8.64 -31.14 6.79
CA TYR A 73 -9.21 -32.11 5.87
C TYR A 73 -8.88 -31.77 4.43
N ASP A 74 -8.06 -32.61 3.81
CA ASP A 74 -7.55 -32.46 2.45
C ASP A 74 -8.65 -32.79 1.42
N ILE A 75 -8.93 -31.86 0.51
CA ILE A 75 -9.99 -32.02 -0.50
C ILE A 75 -9.53 -33.03 -1.55
N ASN A 76 -10.39 -34.00 -1.87
CA ASN A 76 -10.18 -34.90 -3.00
C ASN A 76 -10.31 -34.13 -4.32
N THR A 77 -9.17 -33.77 -4.86
CA THR A 77 -9.02 -32.96 -6.07
C THR A 77 -9.24 -33.75 -7.37
N GLU A 78 -9.25 -35.10 -7.33
CA GLU A 78 -9.67 -35.94 -8.44
C GLU A 78 -11.20 -36.09 -8.53
N ASN A 79 -11.95 -35.64 -7.51
CA ASN A 79 -13.40 -35.67 -7.53
C ASN A 79 -13.96 -34.46 -8.29
N THR A 80 -14.64 -34.74 -9.42
CA THR A 80 -15.20 -33.66 -10.27
C THR A 80 -16.27 -32.83 -9.55
N GLU A 81 -17.00 -33.39 -8.58
CA GLU A 81 -18.01 -32.65 -7.84
C GLU A 81 -17.37 -31.57 -6.95
N THR A 82 -16.24 -31.89 -6.29
CA THR A 82 -15.46 -30.88 -5.50
C THR A 82 -14.89 -29.79 -6.38
N ALA A 83 -14.34 -30.16 -7.54
CA ALA A 83 -13.82 -29.20 -8.52
C ALA A 83 -14.93 -28.25 -9.01
N ASN A 84 -16.11 -28.78 -9.36
CA ASN A 84 -17.23 -27.96 -9.80
C ASN A 84 -17.77 -27.04 -8.69
N MET A 85 -17.87 -27.53 -7.45
CA MET A 85 -18.29 -26.69 -6.33
C MET A 85 -17.34 -25.53 -6.06
N MET A 86 -16.03 -25.77 -6.17
CA MET A 86 -15.03 -24.70 -6.04
C MET A 86 -15.08 -23.74 -7.22
N HIS A 87 -15.22 -24.24 -8.45
CA HIS A 87 -15.39 -23.41 -9.64
C HIS A 87 -16.61 -22.49 -9.54
N ASP A 88 -17.77 -23.02 -9.13
CA ASP A 88 -18.99 -22.23 -8.95
C ASP A 88 -18.79 -21.09 -7.96
N PHE A 89 -18.07 -21.35 -6.86
CA PHE A 89 -17.73 -20.31 -5.88
C PHE A 89 -16.87 -19.22 -6.50
N LEU A 90 -15.84 -19.57 -7.28
CA LEU A 90 -14.94 -18.62 -7.92
C LEU A 90 -15.65 -17.79 -9.00
N VAL A 91 -16.48 -18.42 -9.81
CA VAL A 91 -17.31 -17.73 -10.82
C VAL A 91 -18.27 -16.75 -10.16
N GLN A 92 -18.89 -17.15 -9.04
CA GLN A 92 -19.75 -16.25 -8.27
C GLN A 92 -18.95 -15.05 -7.76
N ALA A 93 -17.77 -15.27 -7.18
CA ALA A 93 -16.92 -14.18 -6.69
C ALA A 93 -16.52 -13.20 -7.82
N VAL A 94 -16.18 -13.72 -9.01
CA VAL A 94 -15.92 -12.86 -10.18
C VAL A 94 -17.16 -12.07 -10.59
N SER A 95 -18.34 -12.69 -10.54
CA SER A 95 -19.62 -12.00 -10.84
C SER A 95 -19.94 -10.90 -9.81
N ASP A 96 -19.43 -11.03 -8.59
CA ASP A 96 -19.57 -10.06 -7.50
C ASP A 96 -18.54 -8.90 -7.60
N GLY A 97 -17.64 -8.97 -8.59
CA GLY A 97 -16.68 -7.92 -8.88
C GLY A 97 -15.22 -8.24 -8.50
N VAL A 98 -14.92 -9.46 -8.02
CA VAL A 98 -13.53 -9.86 -7.73
C VAL A 98 -12.72 -9.92 -9.03
N ASP A 99 -11.53 -9.32 -9.02
CA ASP A 99 -10.65 -9.24 -10.20
C ASP A 99 -9.69 -10.42 -10.30
N GLY A 100 -9.36 -11.03 -9.18
CA GLY A 100 -8.39 -12.13 -9.16
C GLY A 100 -8.36 -12.94 -7.88
N PHE A 101 -7.50 -13.95 -7.88
CA PHE A 101 -7.38 -14.89 -6.77
C PHE A 101 -5.92 -15.17 -6.39
N ARG A 102 -5.67 -15.30 -5.09
CA ARG A 102 -4.53 -16.01 -4.51
C ARG A 102 -5.02 -17.37 -4.06
N PHE A 103 -4.40 -18.44 -4.49
CA PHE A 103 -4.72 -19.78 -4.03
C PHE A 103 -3.76 -20.19 -2.90
N ASP A 104 -4.33 -20.30 -1.71
CA ASP A 104 -3.64 -20.78 -0.52
C ASP A 104 -3.18 -22.22 -0.71
N ALA A 105 -2.03 -22.57 -0.13
CA ALA A 105 -1.46 -23.93 -0.15
C ALA A 105 -1.46 -24.59 -1.56
N ALA A 106 -1.27 -23.80 -2.63
CA ALA A 106 -1.37 -24.29 -4.00
C ALA A 106 -0.37 -25.43 -4.29
N LYS A 107 0.77 -25.44 -3.64
CA LYS A 107 1.75 -26.54 -3.73
C LYS A 107 1.16 -27.90 -3.32
N HIS A 108 0.13 -27.90 -2.49
CA HIS A 108 -0.51 -29.08 -1.94
C HIS A 108 -1.63 -29.65 -2.84
N ILE A 109 -1.88 -29.04 -3.99
CA ILE A 109 -2.78 -29.55 -5.02
C ILE A 109 -1.91 -30.02 -6.19
N GLU A 110 -2.10 -31.25 -6.65
CA GLU A 110 -1.34 -31.86 -7.74
C GLU A 110 -1.53 -31.10 -9.07
N LEU A 111 -0.49 -31.07 -9.88
CA LEU A 111 -0.55 -30.52 -11.23
C LEU A 111 -1.29 -31.47 -12.18
N PRO A 112 -1.87 -30.98 -13.30
CA PRO A 112 -2.60 -31.82 -14.25
C PRO A 112 -1.80 -32.98 -14.87
N ASP A 113 -0.49 -32.92 -14.85
CA ASP A 113 0.40 -33.99 -15.35
C ASP A 113 0.85 -34.99 -14.27
N GLU A 114 0.38 -34.80 -13.05
CA GLU A 114 0.65 -35.68 -11.92
C GLU A 114 -0.45 -36.74 -11.76
N TYR A 115 -0.59 -37.30 -10.61
CA TYR A 115 -1.48 -38.42 -10.26
C TYR A 115 -2.87 -38.35 -10.89
N ASN A 116 -3.27 -39.44 -11.54
CA ASN A 116 -4.61 -39.63 -12.14
C ASN A 116 -5.03 -38.54 -13.14
N ASN A 117 -4.13 -37.70 -13.64
CA ASN A 117 -4.45 -36.57 -14.52
C ASN A 117 -5.58 -35.70 -13.94
N SER A 118 -5.43 -35.27 -12.69
CA SER A 118 -6.42 -34.42 -12.02
C SER A 118 -6.76 -33.19 -12.88
N GLN A 119 -8.04 -32.96 -13.07
CA GLN A 119 -8.54 -31.80 -13.81
C GLN A 119 -8.90 -30.63 -12.90
N TYR A 120 -8.63 -30.74 -11.61
CA TYR A 120 -9.04 -29.75 -10.62
C TYR A 120 -8.60 -28.34 -11.00
N TRP A 121 -7.31 -28.12 -11.24
CA TRP A 121 -6.80 -26.82 -11.65
C TRP A 121 -7.40 -26.32 -12.97
N ASN A 122 -7.52 -27.19 -13.98
CA ASN A 122 -8.10 -26.81 -15.26
C ASN A 122 -9.56 -26.36 -15.15
N ILE A 123 -10.30 -26.94 -14.20
CA ILE A 123 -11.71 -26.59 -13.93
C ILE A 123 -11.74 -25.27 -13.15
N ILE A 124 -11.08 -25.20 -11.98
CA ILE A 124 -11.25 -24.07 -11.08
C ILE A 124 -10.61 -22.77 -11.60
N LEU A 125 -9.53 -22.85 -12.37
CA LEU A 125 -8.88 -21.67 -12.94
C LEU A 125 -9.62 -21.08 -14.16
N ASN A 126 -10.56 -21.81 -14.73
CA ASN A 126 -11.39 -21.31 -15.85
C ASN A 126 -12.58 -20.47 -15.33
N ASN A 127 -12.32 -19.54 -14.44
CA ASN A 127 -13.34 -18.76 -13.71
C ASN A 127 -13.52 -17.32 -14.23
N GLY A 128 -12.72 -16.89 -15.21
CA GLY A 128 -12.83 -15.56 -15.82
C GLY A 128 -12.03 -14.46 -15.12
N ALA A 129 -11.29 -14.76 -14.05
CA ALA A 129 -10.46 -13.79 -13.33
C ALA A 129 -9.39 -13.14 -14.22
N GLN A 130 -9.02 -11.91 -13.86
CA GLN A 130 -7.98 -11.13 -14.54
C GLN A 130 -6.58 -11.63 -14.17
N PHE A 131 -6.36 -11.94 -12.90
CA PHE A 131 -5.07 -12.31 -12.35
C PHE A 131 -5.22 -13.43 -11.33
N GLN A 132 -4.38 -14.47 -11.42
CA GLN A 132 -4.41 -15.61 -10.51
C GLN A 132 -2.99 -16.03 -10.15
N TYR A 133 -2.74 -16.29 -8.87
CA TYR A 133 -1.46 -16.84 -8.45
C TYR A 133 -1.62 -17.81 -7.29
N GLY A 134 -0.66 -18.72 -7.17
CA GLY A 134 -0.64 -19.73 -6.12
C GLY A 134 0.44 -19.46 -5.08
N GLU A 135 0.11 -19.75 -3.83
CA GLU A 135 1.13 -19.91 -2.80
C GLU A 135 1.85 -21.24 -3.02
N VAL A 136 3.08 -21.13 -3.49
CA VAL A 136 3.98 -22.26 -3.69
C VAL A 136 5.22 -22.00 -2.86
N LEU A 137 5.28 -22.57 -1.65
CA LEU A 137 6.44 -22.48 -0.79
C LEU A 137 7.56 -23.34 -1.37
N GLN A 138 8.69 -22.70 -1.63
CA GLN A 138 9.79 -23.28 -2.39
C GLN A 138 10.58 -24.32 -1.61
N ASP A 139 10.75 -25.47 -2.23
CA ASP A 139 11.64 -26.54 -1.81
C ASP A 139 12.10 -27.38 -3.02
N SER A 140 12.70 -28.53 -2.79
CA SER A 140 13.23 -29.40 -3.85
C SER A 140 12.16 -30.03 -4.76
N ILE A 141 10.89 -30.04 -4.35
CA ILE A 141 9.78 -30.68 -5.06
C ILE A 141 8.64 -29.74 -5.44
N SER A 142 8.81 -28.42 -5.23
CA SER A 142 7.74 -27.42 -5.34
C SER A 142 7.25 -27.15 -6.77
N ARG A 143 8.04 -27.49 -7.81
CA ARG A 143 7.67 -27.31 -9.22
C ARG A 143 7.21 -25.89 -9.57
N ASP A 144 7.87 -24.86 -9.02
CA ASP A 144 7.48 -23.45 -9.14
C ASP A 144 7.20 -23.00 -10.58
N SER A 145 8.08 -23.38 -11.52
CA SER A 145 7.91 -23.00 -12.94
C SER A 145 6.68 -23.62 -13.58
N ASP A 146 6.27 -24.82 -13.17
CA ASP A 146 5.08 -25.48 -13.71
C ASP A 146 3.81 -24.84 -13.17
N TYR A 147 3.76 -24.56 -11.86
CA TYR A 147 2.65 -23.78 -11.28
C TYR A 147 2.58 -22.36 -11.86
N ALA A 148 3.71 -21.67 -12.01
CA ALA A 148 3.73 -20.34 -12.60
C ALA A 148 3.18 -20.33 -14.02
N LYS A 149 3.52 -21.33 -14.82
CA LYS A 149 2.99 -21.53 -16.17
C LYS A 149 1.47 -21.84 -16.14
N LEU A 150 1.04 -22.68 -15.21
CA LEU A 150 -0.36 -23.03 -15.04
C LEU A 150 -1.19 -21.77 -14.75
N PHE A 151 -0.84 -21.02 -13.72
CA PHE A 151 -1.57 -19.81 -13.32
C PHE A 151 -1.53 -18.72 -14.40
N SER A 152 -0.37 -18.49 -15.04
CA SER A 152 -0.25 -17.46 -16.07
C SER A 152 -1.05 -17.81 -17.33
N SER A 153 -1.16 -19.10 -17.69
CA SER A 153 -1.92 -19.54 -18.87
C SER A 153 -3.44 -19.44 -18.71
N HIS A 154 -3.93 -19.40 -17.46
CA HIS A 154 -5.37 -19.30 -17.13
C HIS A 154 -5.78 -17.89 -16.66
N SER A 155 -4.91 -16.90 -16.76
CA SER A 155 -5.19 -15.53 -16.36
C SER A 155 -5.14 -14.58 -17.54
N LYS A 156 -6.03 -13.60 -17.59
CA LYS A 156 -6.10 -12.63 -18.71
C LYS A 156 -4.93 -11.65 -18.70
N ASN A 157 -4.46 -11.25 -17.52
CA ASN A 157 -3.44 -10.23 -17.31
C ASN A 157 -2.20 -10.75 -16.56
N GLY A 158 -1.86 -12.01 -16.77
CA GLY A 158 -0.74 -12.65 -16.10
C GLY A 158 -1.14 -13.37 -14.83
N GLY A 159 -0.18 -14.06 -14.24
CA GLY A 159 -0.34 -14.85 -13.03
C GLY A 159 1.00 -15.47 -12.65
N GLY A 160 1.04 -16.16 -11.54
CA GLY A 160 2.31 -16.73 -11.11
C GLY A 160 2.28 -17.47 -9.79
N VAL A 161 3.43 -17.45 -9.12
CA VAL A 161 3.66 -18.09 -7.84
C VAL A 161 4.41 -17.18 -6.89
N THR A 162 4.34 -17.49 -5.61
CA THR A 162 5.03 -16.77 -4.55
C THR A 162 6.55 -16.94 -4.63
N ALA A 163 7.30 -15.87 -4.34
CA ALA A 163 8.76 -15.87 -4.23
C ALA A 163 9.18 -15.99 -2.76
N SER A 164 8.77 -17.05 -2.07
CA SER A 164 8.96 -17.23 -0.62
C SER A 164 10.43 -17.29 -0.20
N ALA A 165 11.26 -18.02 -0.94
CA ALA A 165 12.71 -18.10 -0.67
C ALA A 165 13.39 -16.73 -0.82
N TYR A 166 12.96 -15.92 -1.78
CA TYR A 166 13.45 -14.55 -1.92
C TYR A 166 13.04 -13.66 -0.74
N GLY A 167 11.78 -13.75 -0.30
CA GLY A 167 11.32 -13.03 0.89
C GLY A 167 12.14 -13.35 2.13
N GLN A 168 12.44 -14.64 2.37
CA GLN A 168 13.30 -15.07 3.47
C GLN A 168 14.73 -14.52 3.34
N LYS A 169 15.33 -14.61 2.14
CA LYS A 169 16.66 -14.04 1.84
C LYS A 169 16.67 -12.53 2.14
N LEU A 170 15.67 -11.80 1.68
CA LEU A 170 15.56 -10.36 1.90
C LEU A 170 15.43 -10.01 3.39
N ARG A 171 14.59 -10.72 4.15
CA ARG A 171 14.48 -10.51 5.60
C ARG A 171 15.81 -10.74 6.32
N GLY A 172 16.56 -11.78 5.93
CA GLY A 172 17.92 -12.02 6.43
C GLY A 172 18.88 -10.87 6.13
N ALA A 173 18.83 -10.34 4.91
CA ALA A 173 19.65 -9.19 4.49
C ALA A 173 19.28 -7.91 5.27
N LEU A 174 18.00 -7.67 5.50
CA LEU A 174 17.50 -6.52 6.29
C LEU A 174 17.93 -6.63 7.77
N ASN A 175 17.83 -7.80 8.37
CA ASN A 175 18.23 -8.04 9.76
C ASN A 175 19.74 -7.85 9.97
N SER A 176 20.55 -8.27 9.01
CA SER A 176 22.00 -8.10 9.05
C SER A 176 22.50 -6.76 8.50
N LYS A 177 21.61 -5.96 7.93
CA LYS A 177 21.93 -4.73 7.17
C LYS A 177 22.95 -4.99 6.04
N ASN A 178 22.92 -6.17 5.47
CA ASN A 178 23.79 -6.60 4.38
C ASN A 178 22.99 -6.79 3.09
N LEU A 179 22.82 -5.71 2.35
CA LEU A 179 22.09 -5.67 1.09
C LEU A 179 23.01 -6.00 -0.09
N ASN A 180 23.68 -7.14 -0.07
CA ASN A 180 24.59 -7.54 -1.13
C ASN A 180 23.85 -7.64 -2.47
N ALA A 181 24.30 -6.88 -3.48
CA ALA A 181 23.63 -6.79 -4.77
C ALA A 181 23.64 -8.12 -5.53
N SER A 182 24.73 -8.90 -5.46
CA SER A 182 24.80 -10.20 -6.16
C SER A 182 23.82 -11.21 -5.58
N ASP A 183 23.66 -11.23 -4.25
CA ASP A 183 22.74 -12.15 -3.58
C ASP A 183 21.28 -11.75 -3.83
N LEU A 184 20.99 -10.44 -3.72
CA LEU A 184 19.63 -9.93 -3.88
C LEU A 184 19.18 -9.78 -5.34
N SER A 185 20.07 -9.86 -6.32
CA SER A 185 19.71 -9.90 -7.74
C SER A 185 19.09 -11.24 -8.14
N ASP A 186 19.48 -12.32 -7.50
CA ASP A 186 18.97 -13.68 -7.75
C ASP A 186 17.62 -13.89 -7.03
N TRP A 187 16.57 -14.15 -7.78
CA TRP A 187 15.24 -14.43 -7.24
C TRP A 187 15.11 -15.78 -6.55
N SER A 188 16.11 -16.66 -6.67
CA SER A 188 16.11 -18.00 -6.06
C SER A 188 14.85 -18.80 -6.39
N ASN A 189 14.40 -18.73 -7.64
CA ASN A 189 13.17 -19.38 -8.11
C ASN A 189 13.36 -19.89 -9.54
N SER A 190 12.80 -21.05 -9.85
CA SER A 190 12.83 -21.64 -11.19
C SER A 190 11.84 -20.99 -12.17
N ALA A 191 10.83 -20.29 -11.66
CA ALA A 191 9.87 -19.56 -12.48
C ALA A 191 10.48 -18.26 -13.04
N SER A 192 9.92 -17.80 -14.16
CA SER A 192 10.29 -16.49 -14.71
C SER A 192 9.99 -15.37 -13.70
N PRO A 193 10.89 -14.39 -13.51
CA PRO A 193 10.64 -13.27 -12.62
C PRO A 193 9.33 -12.51 -12.91
N SER A 194 8.88 -12.49 -14.16
CA SER A 194 7.58 -11.90 -14.54
C SER A 194 6.36 -12.64 -13.96
N ASN A 195 6.54 -13.87 -13.51
CA ASN A 195 5.52 -14.71 -12.91
C ASN A 195 5.73 -14.89 -11.38
N LEU A 196 6.49 -14.01 -10.75
CA LEU A 196 6.72 -14.07 -9.31
C LEU A 196 5.94 -12.97 -8.58
N VAL A 197 5.33 -13.36 -7.47
CA VAL A 197 4.74 -12.47 -6.48
C VAL A 197 5.70 -12.40 -5.30
N SER A 198 6.27 -11.22 -5.03
CA SER A 198 7.30 -11.01 -4.02
C SER A 198 6.79 -10.16 -2.86
N TRP A 199 7.37 -10.32 -1.70
CA TRP A 199 7.07 -9.52 -0.50
C TRP A 199 8.30 -9.40 0.40
N VAL A 200 8.30 -8.39 1.25
CA VAL A 200 9.18 -8.33 2.41
C VAL A 200 8.59 -9.18 3.52
N GLU A 201 7.28 -9.03 3.71
CA GLU A 201 6.47 -9.64 4.74
C GLU A 201 5.11 -10.04 4.16
N SER A 202 4.59 -11.19 4.55
CA SER A 202 3.22 -11.62 4.30
C SER A 202 2.45 -11.71 5.62
N HIS A 203 1.14 -11.93 5.53
CA HIS A 203 0.30 -12.18 6.69
C HIS A 203 0.79 -13.40 7.50
N ASP A 204 1.32 -14.44 6.83
CA ASP A 204 1.86 -15.64 7.49
C ASP A 204 3.17 -15.37 8.20
N ASN A 205 4.16 -14.76 7.54
CA ASN A 205 5.43 -14.40 8.17
C ASN A 205 5.23 -13.49 9.40
N TYR A 206 4.17 -12.69 9.37
CA TYR A 206 3.82 -11.81 10.46
C TYR A 206 3.04 -12.52 11.57
N SER A 207 2.03 -13.34 11.23
CA SER A 207 1.06 -13.88 12.19
C SER A 207 1.35 -15.28 12.71
N ASN A 208 2.15 -16.07 12.00
CA ASN A 208 2.49 -17.43 12.41
C ASN A 208 3.26 -17.47 13.74
N SER A 209 3.23 -18.61 14.41
CA SER A 209 3.85 -18.79 15.73
C SER A 209 5.38 -18.63 15.73
N ASP A 210 6.04 -18.89 14.62
CA ASP A 210 7.48 -18.66 14.42
C ASP A 210 7.86 -17.18 14.32
N ARG A 211 6.89 -16.31 14.03
CA ARG A 211 7.04 -14.86 14.03
C ARG A 211 8.21 -14.37 13.18
N GLU A 212 8.40 -14.93 11.99
CA GLU A 212 9.54 -14.65 11.12
C GLU A 212 9.81 -13.16 10.87
N SER A 213 8.77 -12.34 10.80
CA SER A 213 8.89 -10.91 10.52
C SER A 213 8.31 -10.01 11.61
N THR A 214 7.51 -10.51 12.53
CA THR A 214 6.83 -9.69 13.56
C THR A 214 7.81 -8.85 14.39
N GLY A 215 8.99 -9.40 14.69
CA GLY A 215 10.06 -8.72 15.43
C GLY A 215 10.80 -7.65 14.64
N MET A 216 10.61 -7.57 13.33
CA MET A 216 11.23 -6.55 12.48
C MET A 216 10.49 -5.22 12.61
N SER A 217 11.23 -4.10 12.59
CA SER A 217 10.66 -2.76 12.68
C SER A 217 9.98 -2.33 11.37
N GLU A 218 9.05 -1.38 11.45
CA GLU A 218 8.45 -0.75 10.25
C GLU A 218 9.51 -0.09 9.36
N TRP A 219 10.59 0.45 9.96
CA TRP A 219 11.71 0.96 9.20
C TRP A 219 12.36 -0.12 8.32
N GLN A 220 12.55 -1.34 8.86
CA GLN A 220 13.08 -2.45 8.06
C GLN A 220 12.12 -2.86 6.93
N MET A 221 10.80 -2.80 7.18
CA MET A 221 9.80 -3.04 6.13
C MET A 221 9.88 -1.98 5.04
N THR A 222 10.03 -0.72 5.40
CA THR A 222 10.24 0.40 4.46
C THR A 222 11.52 0.18 3.63
N MET A 223 12.65 -0.16 4.28
CA MET A 223 13.90 -0.46 3.56
C MET A 223 13.74 -1.64 2.59
N GLY A 224 13.06 -2.70 3.03
CA GLY A 224 12.75 -3.84 2.17
C GLY A 224 11.87 -3.48 0.98
N TRP A 225 10.90 -2.57 1.16
CA TRP A 225 10.11 -2.01 0.06
C TRP A 225 10.97 -1.24 -0.93
N GLY A 226 11.95 -0.49 -0.46
CA GLY A 226 12.97 0.16 -1.30
C GLY A 226 13.69 -0.83 -2.23
N VAL A 227 13.89 -2.07 -1.78
CA VAL A 227 14.47 -3.13 -2.61
C VAL A 227 13.45 -3.70 -3.60
N ILE A 228 12.37 -4.34 -3.11
CA ILE A 228 11.46 -5.09 -4.01
C ILE A 228 10.57 -4.18 -4.86
N GLY A 229 10.14 -3.04 -4.33
CA GLY A 229 9.31 -2.07 -5.05
C GLY A 229 10.04 -1.43 -6.22
N SER A 230 11.37 -1.33 -6.15
CA SER A 230 12.21 -0.76 -7.22
C SER A 230 12.52 -1.72 -8.36
N ARG A 231 12.42 -3.03 -8.11
CA ARG A 231 12.83 -4.06 -9.08
C ARG A 231 11.84 -4.20 -10.23
N SER A 232 12.35 -4.66 -11.36
CA SER A 232 11.56 -4.99 -12.54
C SER A 232 10.87 -6.35 -12.39
N GLN A 233 9.87 -6.58 -13.19
CA GLN A 233 9.27 -7.88 -13.56
C GLN A 233 8.42 -8.59 -12.51
N THR A 234 8.66 -8.50 -11.21
CA THR A 234 7.83 -9.14 -10.20
C THR A 234 6.62 -8.29 -9.83
N MET A 235 5.67 -8.90 -9.15
CA MET A 235 4.53 -8.23 -8.52
C MET A 235 4.78 -8.16 -7.01
N PRO A 236 5.31 -7.03 -6.49
CA PRO A 236 5.56 -6.87 -5.08
C PRO A 236 4.27 -6.59 -4.31
N LEU A 237 4.09 -7.28 -3.19
CA LEU A 237 3.02 -7.07 -2.23
C LEU A 237 3.53 -6.28 -1.04
N TYR A 238 2.76 -5.29 -0.61
CA TYR A 238 2.96 -4.54 0.62
C TYR A 238 1.99 -5.06 1.68
N PHE A 239 2.52 -5.58 2.78
CA PHE A 239 1.68 -6.01 3.90
C PHE A 239 1.45 -4.82 4.84
N ASP A 240 0.19 -4.47 5.06
CA ASP A 240 -0.20 -3.38 5.95
C ASP A 240 -0.46 -3.95 7.36
N ARG A 241 0.51 -3.72 8.25
CA ARG A 241 0.45 -4.20 9.61
C ARG A 241 -0.69 -3.56 10.42
N PRO A 242 -1.28 -4.28 11.38
CA PRO A 242 -2.17 -3.65 12.36
C PRO A 242 -1.47 -2.52 13.12
N VAL A 243 -2.19 -1.43 13.40
CA VAL A 243 -1.66 -0.28 14.14
C VAL A 243 -1.11 -0.70 15.50
N GLY A 244 0.13 -0.33 15.79
CA GLY A 244 0.80 -0.56 17.08
C GLY A 244 1.25 -2.01 17.29
N SER A 245 1.33 -2.81 16.23
CA SER A 245 1.87 -4.17 16.26
C SER A 245 3.26 -4.23 15.62
N GLY A 246 4.01 -5.31 15.87
CA GLY A 246 5.38 -5.50 15.41
C GLY A 246 6.43 -5.13 16.46
N GLY A 247 7.71 -5.43 16.19
CA GLY A 247 8.78 -5.32 17.18
C GLY A 247 8.49 -6.14 18.43
N ASP A 248 8.53 -5.53 19.60
CA ASP A 248 8.21 -6.18 20.87
C ASP A 248 6.70 -6.24 21.18
N GLN A 249 5.86 -5.67 20.28
CA GLN A 249 4.42 -5.64 20.47
C GLN A 249 3.76 -6.95 20.01
N PRO A 250 2.58 -7.31 20.53
CA PRO A 250 1.82 -8.46 20.05
C PRO A 250 1.53 -8.37 18.54
N GLN A 251 1.52 -9.50 17.88
CA GLN A 251 1.22 -9.61 16.44
C GLN A 251 -0.12 -8.98 16.08
N PHE A 252 -1.16 -9.43 16.76
CA PHE A 252 -2.49 -8.83 16.69
C PHE A 252 -2.76 -8.23 18.06
N ALA A 253 -2.40 -6.96 18.23
CA ALA A 253 -2.74 -6.26 19.44
C ALA A 253 -4.26 -6.35 19.67
N GLU A 254 -4.71 -6.28 20.93
CA GLU A 254 -6.14 -6.21 21.27
C GLU A 254 -6.89 -5.08 20.52
N LYS A 255 -6.13 -4.17 19.94
CA LYS A 255 -6.58 -3.03 19.13
C LYS A 255 -6.88 -3.36 17.67
N SER A 256 -6.47 -4.54 17.16
CA SER A 256 -6.70 -4.94 15.78
C SER A 256 -7.99 -5.74 15.67
N LYS A 257 -9.04 -5.12 15.17
CA LYS A 257 -10.34 -5.73 14.88
C LYS A 257 -10.65 -5.60 13.40
N LEU A 258 -11.48 -6.49 12.89
CA LEU A 258 -11.99 -6.39 11.53
C LEU A 258 -12.63 -5.00 11.31
N GLY A 259 -12.14 -4.27 10.32
CA GLY A 259 -12.57 -2.91 10.00
C GLY A 259 -11.72 -1.80 10.63
N ASP A 260 -10.77 -2.12 11.51
CA ASP A 260 -9.81 -1.13 12.00
C ASP A 260 -8.82 -0.78 10.88
N ALA A 261 -8.35 0.48 10.89
CA ALA A 261 -7.31 0.91 9.98
C ALA A 261 -5.97 0.23 10.29
N GLY A 262 -5.22 -0.11 9.24
CA GLY A 262 -3.83 -0.54 9.36
C GLY A 262 -2.87 0.62 9.64
N SER A 263 -1.58 0.30 9.73
CA SER A 263 -0.51 1.29 9.90
C SER A 263 -0.52 2.31 8.75
N PRO A 264 -0.26 3.61 9.02
CA PRO A 264 -0.11 4.60 7.95
C PRO A 264 1.22 4.48 7.20
N SER A 265 2.03 3.46 7.42
CA SER A 265 3.38 3.29 6.85
C SER A 265 3.40 3.31 5.31
N TRP A 266 2.33 2.90 4.64
CA TRP A 266 2.19 3.01 3.19
C TRP A 266 2.16 4.46 2.67
N LYS A 267 1.92 5.45 3.56
CA LYS A 267 1.99 6.90 3.27
C LYS A 267 3.38 7.49 3.51
N ASP A 268 4.33 6.71 4.02
CA ASP A 268 5.71 7.19 4.21
C ASP A 268 6.24 7.75 2.87
N PRO A 269 6.81 8.98 2.85
CA PRO A 269 7.31 9.59 1.62
C PRO A 269 8.27 8.70 0.83
N GLN A 270 9.05 7.83 1.50
CA GLN A 270 9.94 6.89 0.87
C GLN A 270 9.17 5.80 0.12
N VAL A 271 8.12 5.24 0.75
CA VAL A 271 7.23 4.24 0.12
C VAL A 271 6.52 4.85 -1.10
N VAL A 272 5.99 6.05 -0.94
CA VAL A 272 5.32 6.79 -2.02
C VAL A 272 6.27 7.05 -3.19
N ALA A 273 7.49 7.51 -2.92
CA ALA A 273 8.49 7.78 -3.96
C ALA A 273 8.90 6.50 -4.72
N VAL A 274 9.06 5.37 -4.01
CA VAL A 274 9.35 4.07 -4.64
C VAL A 274 8.18 3.61 -5.51
N ASN A 275 6.94 3.82 -5.09
CA ASN A 275 5.76 3.49 -5.89
C ASN A 275 5.69 4.32 -7.18
N HIS A 276 5.95 5.62 -7.11
CA HIS A 276 6.03 6.50 -8.29
C HIS A 276 7.15 6.05 -9.23
N PHE A 277 8.33 5.78 -8.67
CA PHE A 277 9.47 5.25 -9.43
C PHE A 277 9.08 3.97 -10.17
N ARG A 278 8.51 2.98 -9.47
CA ARG A 278 8.10 1.71 -10.06
C ARG A 278 7.12 1.91 -11.21
N ASN A 279 6.07 2.71 -11.00
CA ASN A 279 5.06 2.96 -12.01
C ASN A 279 5.65 3.62 -13.26
N THR A 280 6.50 4.63 -13.08
CA THR A 280 7.19 5.32 -14.18
C THR A 280 8.08 4.37 -14.97
N MET A 281 8.93 3.59 -14.30
CA MET A 281 9.88 2.68 -14.94
C MET A 281 9.20 1.48 -15.61
N ASN A 282 8.12 0.95 -15.02
CA ASN A 282 7.39 -0.18 -15.62
C ASN A 282 6.68 0.21 -16.92
N ASN A 283 6.15 1.42 -17.02
CA ASN A 283 5.55 1.94 -18.24
C ASN A 283 6.58 2.00 -19.37
N ASN A 284 7.82 2.28 -19.05
CA ASN A 284 8.92 2.36 -20.00
C ASN A 284 9.60 1.00 -20.29
N LYS A 285 9.18 -0.07 -19.62
CA LYS A 285 9.79 -1.41 -19.69
C LYS A 285 11.31 -1.38 -19.49
N ALA A 286 11.79 -0.50 -18.62
CA ALA A 286 13.21 -0.28 -18.37
C ALA A 286 13.91 -1.55 -17.86
N ALA A 287 15.12 -1.81 -18.35
CA ALA A 287 16.00 -2.85 -17.85
C ALA A 287 16.37 -2.61 -16.37
N GLU A 288 16.91 -3.63 -15.72
CA GLU A 288 17.33 -3.57 -14.31
C GLU A 288 18.84 -3.83 -14.20
N TYR A 289 19.49 -3.08 -13.33
CA TYR A 289 20.83 -3.37 -12.86
C TYR A 289 20.94 -3.09 -11.37
N MET A 290 21.57 -4.01 -10.63
CA MET A 290 21.77 -3.86 -9.18
C MET A 290 23.26 -3.79 -8.85
N ARG A 291 23.64 -2.87 -7.94
CA ARG A 291 24.99 -2.72 -7.42
C ARG A 291 25.01 -2.15 -6.00
N ASN A 292 26.09 -2.40 -5.27
CA ASN A 292 26.31 -1.71 -4.00
C ASN A 292 26.93 -0.34 -4.22
N CYS A 293 26.66 0.60 -3.31
CA CYS A 293 27.12 1.98 -3.34
C CYS A 293 27.96 2.32 -2.10
N GLY A 294 29.25 2.03 -2.15
CA GLY A 294 30.21 2.31 -1.08
C GLY A 294 30.30 1.22 -0.02
N ALA A 295 29.18 0.63 0.42
CA ALA A 295 29.11 -0.44 1.41
C ALA A 295 28.03 -1.46 1.05
N ASN A 296 28.11 -2.68 1.60
CA ASN A 296 27.06 -3.68 1.41
C ASN A 296 25.71 -3.30 2.06
N SER A 297 25.71 -2.34 2.99
CA SER A 297 24.46 -1.78 3.54
C SER A 297 23.78 -0.77 2.62
N CYS A 298 24.38 -0.42 1.49
CA CYS A 298 23.87 0.54 0.51
C CYS A 298 23.69 -0.17 -0.83
N LEU A 299 22.42 -0.31 -1.25
CA LEU A 299 22.04 -0.98 -2.49
C LEU A 299 21.42 0.01 -3.47
N MET A 300 21.92 0.04 -4.70
CA MET A 300 21.32 0.74 -5.83
C MET A 300 20.57 -0.26 -6.71
N VAL A 301 19.32 0.07 -7.02
CA VAL A 301 18.52 -0.60 -8.07
C VAL A 301 18.30 0.41 -9.18
N GLU A 302 18.93 0.18 -10.31
CA GLU A 302 18.87 1.05 -11.48
C GLU A 302 17.88 0.50 -12.51
N ARG A 303 17.08 1.39 -13.07
CA ARG A 303 16.17 1.09 -14.18
C ARG A 303 16.51 2.04 -15.32
N TYR A 304 16.67 1.51 -16.53
CA TYR A 304 17.15 2.30 -17.66
C TYR A 304 16.74 1.72 -19.01
N ILE A 305 16.66 2.61 -19.99
CA ILE A 305 16.64 2.29 -21.43
C ILE A 305 17.77 3.12 -22.07
N LYS A 306 18.76 2.45 -22.66
CA LYS A 306 19.92 3.11 -23.28
C LYS A 306 19.54 3.82 -24.58
N ASP A 307 18.89 4.95 -24.50
CA ASP A 307 18.44 5.76 -25.64
C ASP A 307 18.91 7.22 -25.58
N GLY A 308 19.75 7.59 -24.59
CA GLY A 308 20.19 8.96 -24.36
C GLY A 308 19.07 9.88 -23.85
N ASN A 309 17.99 9.32 -23.31
CA ASN A 309 16.85 10.05 -22.81
C ASN A 309 16.61 9.74 -21.32
N SER A 310 17.05 10.64 -20.45
CA SER A 310 16.93 10.50 -18.99
C SER A 310 15.50 10.29 -18.45
N LYS A 311 14.47 10.47 -19.29
CA LYS A 311 13.08 10.14 -18.95
C LYS A 311 12.86 8.65 -18.64
N ASN A 312 13.71 7.80 -19.23
CA ASN A 312 13.62 6.36 -19.10
C ASN A 312 14.55 5.80 -18.05
N ASP A 313 15.32 6.67 -17.40
CA ASP A 313 16.37 6.30 -16.47
C ASP A 313 15.98 6.72 -15.04
N GLY A 314 16.33 5.86 -14.10
CA GLY A 314 16.15 6.18 -12.70
C GLY A 314 16.87 5.20 -11.81
N VAL A 315 17.06 5.58 -10.56
CA VAL A 315 17.69 4.74 -9.54
C VAL A 315 17.02 4.94 -8.19
N THR A 316 16.85 3.86 -7.46
CA THR A 316 16.59 3.90 -6.03
C THR A 316 17.82 3.46 -5.27
N ILE A 317 18.10 4.11 -4.15
CA ILE A 317 19.20 3.75 -3.26
C ILE A 317 18.62 3.46 -1.89
N THR A 318 18.70 2.22 -1.45
CA THR A 318 18.33 1.81 -0.10
C THR A 318 19.59 1.74 0.75
N ASN A 319 19.76 2.67 1.67
CA ASN A 319 20.92 2.75 2.54
C ASN A 319 20.55 2.45 4.00
N MET A 320 20.90 1.28 4.49
CA MET A 320 20.66 0.85 5.89
C MET A 320 21.83 1.20 6.84
N GLY A 321 22.93 1.72 6.33
CA GLY A 321 24.12 2.11 7.07
C GLY A 321 24.27 3.62 7.21
N ASP A 322 25.52 4.05 7.45
CA ASP A 322 25.89 5.45 7.49
C ASP A 322 25.77 6.13 6.13
N THR A 323 25.74 7.47 6.12
CA THR A 323 25.72 8.25 4.88
C THR A 323 26.85 7.84 3.94
N GLN A 324 26.51 7.50 2.70
CA GLN A 324 27.48 7.13 1.68
C GLN A 324 27.73 8.30 0.72
N ASN A 325 28.99 8.61 0.47
CA ASN A 325 29.36 9.49 -0.63
C ASN A 325 29.26 8.70 -1.94
N LEU A 326 28.45 9.17 -2.87
CA LEU A 326 28.20 8.48 -4.13
C LEU A 326 29.20 8.86 -5.23
N ALA A 327 30.05 9.86 -5.03
CA ALA A 327 31.04 10.28 -6.04
C ALA A 327 31.98 9.13 -6.42
N GLY A 328 32.12 8.89 -7.72
CA GLY A 328 32.89 7.79 -8.29
C GLY A 328 32.10 6.50 -8.52
N THR A 329 30.87 6.39 -7.98
CA THR A 329 30.02 5.21 -8.20
C THR A 329 29.62 5.10 -9.67
N THR A 330 29.84 3.95 -10.26
CA THR A 330 29.38 3.64 -11.62
C THR A 330 27.85 3.60 -11.67
N THR A 331 27.27 4.14 -12.73
CA THR A 331 25.81 4.14 -12.93
C THR A 331 25.46 3.93 -14.41
N THR A 332 24.25 3.44 -14.66
CA THR A 332 23.65 3.34 -16.00
C THR A 332 22.89 4.61 -16.39
N LEU A 333 22.71 5.55 -15.46
CA LEU A 333 22.01 6.80 -15.73
C LEU A 333 22.72 7.60 -16.83
N ASP A 334 21.95 8.28 -17.65
CA ASP A 334 22.45 9.26 -18.61
C ASP A 334 23.09 10.45 -17.89
N ASP A 335 24.00 11.16 -18.60
CA ASP A 335 24.63 12.37 -18.07
C ASP A 335 23.56 13.41 -17.72
N GLY A 336 23.63 13.96 -16.52
CA GLY A 336 22.65 14.95 -16.06
C GLY A 336 22.64 15.14 -14.55
N SER A 337 21.66 15.90 -14.08
CA SER A 337 21.40 16.15 -12.66
C SER A 337 20.04 15.57 -12.29
N TYR A 338 20.00 14.77 -11.23
CA TYR A 338 18.81 14.10 -10.73
C TYR A 338 18.52 14.56 -9.31
N THR A 339 17.26 14.87 -9.03
CA THR A 339 16.81 15.28 -7.69
C THR A 339 16.19 14.09 -6.97
N ASP A 340 16.60 13.86 -5.73
CA ASP A 340 16.00 12.87 -4.84
C ASP A 340 14.55 13.26 -4.53
N GLN A 341 13.62 12.42 -4.89
CA GLN A 341 12.18 12.62 -4.68
C GLN A 341 11.79 12.55 -3.20
N VAL A 342 12.66 12.04 -2.33
CA VAL A 342 12.43 11.94 -0.89
C VAL A 342 12.98 13.14 -0.14
N SER A 343 14.26 13.46 -0.35
CA SER A 343 14.97 14.47 0.44
C SER A 343 15.19 15.82 -0.27
N GLY A 344 14.97 15.87 -1.59
CA GLY A 344 15.32 17.02 -2.41
C GLY A 344 16.82 17.16 -2.69
N GLY A 345 17.66 16.26 -2.18
CA GLY A 345 19.08 16.19 -2.48
C GLY A 345 19.34 15.92 -3.96
N LYS A 346 20.57 16.18 -4.43
CA LYS A 346 20.90 16.02 -5.85
C LYS A 346 22.11 15.13 -6.04
N ILE A 347 22.08 14.35 -7.13
CA ILE A 347 23.27 13.72 -7.71
C ILE A 347 23.53 14.31 -9.09
N THR A 348 24.79 14.32 -9.48
CA THR A 348 25.20 14.67 -10.85
C THR A 348 25.89 13.47 -11.47
N VAL A 349 25.57 13.18 -12.72
CA VAL A 349 26.12 12.05 -13.49
C VAL A 349 26.87 12.58 -14.69
N SER A 350 28.06 12.07 -14.94
CA SER A 350 28.83 12.30 -16.16
C SER A 350 29.74 11.12 -16.46
N GLY A 351 29.77 10.70 -17.73
CA GLY A 351 30.64 9.65 -18.22
C GLY A 351 30.37 8.28 -17.56
N GLY A 352 29.12 7.97 -17.25
CA GLY A 352 28.71 6.70 -16.61
C GLY A 352 29.09 6.59 -15.13
N LYS A 353 29.31 7.73 -14.47
CA LYS A 353 29.60 7.79 -13.02
C LYS A 353 28.83 8.92 -12.36
N ILE A 354 28.43 8.70 -11.12
CA ILE A 354 27.98 9.77 -10.24
C ILE A 354 29.22 10.60 -9.88
N THR A 355 29.20 11.89 -10.15
CA THR A 355 30.31 12.81 -9.89
C THR A 355 30.14 13.57 -8.58
N SER A 356 28.91 13.71 -8.09
CA SER A 356 28.60 14.33 -6.80
C SER A 356 27.30 13.81 -6.23
N GLY A 357 27.16 13.88 -4.90
CA GLY A 357 25.96 13.52 -4.17
C GLY A 357 26.19 12.48 -3.10
N SER A 358 25.17 12.22 -2.29
CA SER A 358 25.24 11.25 -1.18
C SER A 358 23.92 10.51 -0.99
N ALA A 359 23.99 9.30 -0.42
CA ALA A 359 22.85 8.56 0.09
C ALA A 359 22.78 8.73 1.62
N PRO A 360 21.74 9.37 2.15
CA PRO A 360 21.60 9.61 3.59
C PRO A 360 21.53 8.31 4.40
N ALA A 361 22.03 8.35 5.64
CA ALA A 361 22.00 7.23 6.57
C ALA A 361 20.56 6.77 6.88
N GLY A 362 20.31 5.47 6.81
CA GLY A 362 19.03 4.87 7.19
C GLY A 362 17.83 5.31 6.34
N LYS A 363 18.05 5.73 5.09
CA LYS A 363 17.03 6.27 4.19
C LYS A 363 17.05 5.62 2.82
N ILE A 364 15.91 5.74 2.13
CA ILE A 364 15.79 5.49 0.70
C ILE A 364 15.93 6.85 -0.02
N SER A 365 16.69 6.87 -1.09
CA SER A 365 16.73 7.96 -2.05
C SER A 365 16.20 7.48 -3.39
N VAL A 366 15.45 8.32 -4.10
CA VAL A 366 14.80 7.98 -5.36
C VAL A 366 15.08 9.07 -6.38
N PHE A 367 15.82 8.73 -7.44
CA PHE A 367 16.25 9.65 -8.47
C PHE A 367 15.67 9.22 -9.82
N PHE A 368 14.80 10.00 -10.38
CA PHE A 368 14.31 9.85 -11.75
C PHE A 368 13.67 11.15 -12.22
N THR A 369 13.52 11.29 -13.53
CA THR A 369 12.75 12.39 -14.10
C THR A 369 11.29 11.94 -14.17
N ASP A 370 10.43 12.51 -13.35
CA ASP A 370 9.00 12.26 -13.43
C ASP A 370 8.42 13.10 -14.60
N ASN A 371 8.14 12.42 -15.69
CA ASN A 371 7.47 13.02 -16.85
C ASN A 371 6.00 12.58 -16.95
N SER A 372 5.48 11.96 -15.90
CA SER A 372 4.07 11.60 -15.85
C SER A 372 3.22 12.86 -15.97
N ALA A 373 2.27 12.83 -16.86
CA ALA A 373 1.29 13.90 -16.93
C ALA A 373 0.41 13.87 -15.68
N SER A 374 0.25 14.99 -15.03
CA SER A 374 -0.66 15.12 -13.91
C SER A 374 -1.42 16.43 -13.97
N VAL A 375 -2.64 16.40 -13.44
CA VAL A 375 -3.47 17.58 -13.25
C VAL A 375 -4.11 17.51 -11.87
N SER A 376 -4.16 18.64 -11.18
CA SER A 376 -4.83 18.75 -9.89
C SER A 376 -5.39 20.13 -9.68
N ALA A 377 -6.28 20.26 -8.71
CA ALA A 377 -6.72 21.57 -8.22
C ALA A 377 -6.52 21.59 -6.70
N SER A 378 -6.15 22.74 -6.16
CA SER A 378 -5.84 22.92 -4.75
C SER A 378 -6.34 24.23 -4.21
N GLY A 379 -6.58 24.29 -2.88
CA GLY A 379 -7.10 25.47 -2.19
C GLY A 379 -7.59 25.12 -0.80
N SER A 380 -8.25 26.07 -0.14
CA SER A 380 -8.90 25.80 1.13
C SER A 380 -10.07 24.83 0.97
N LYS A 381 -10.10 23.75 1.74
CA LYS A 381 -11.22 22.78 1.75
C LYS A 381 -12.53 23.37 2.28
N SER A 382 -12.47 24.50 2.96
CA SER A 382 -13.65 25.27 3.38
C SER A 382 -13.38 26.77 3.38
N PHE A 383 -14.43 27.57 3.19
CA PHE A 383 -14.34 29.04 3.17
C PHE A 383 -15.61 29.67 3.73
N LYS A 384 -15.47 30.84 4.37
CA LYS A 384 -16.57 31.62 4.95
C LYS A 384 -16.90 32.88 4.15
N THR A 385 -16.08 33.26 3.20
CA THR A 385 -16.25 34.39 2.30
C THR A 385 -17.29 34.09 1.21
N ASN A 386 -17.72 35.10 0.46
CA ASN A 386 -18.63 34.84 -0.64
C ASN A 386 -18.05 33.92 -1.71
N THR A 387 -16.72 34.01 -1.92
CA THR A 387 -15.96 33.22 -2.90
C THR A 387 -14.65 32.75 -2.30
N THR A 388 -14.04 31.72 -2.91
CA THR A 388 -12.68 31.29 -2.62
C THR A 388 -11.89 31.11 -3.92
N THR A 389 -10.57 31.12 -3.81
CA THR A 389 -9.66 30.89 -4.94
C THR A 389 -9.21 29.44 -4.94
N VAL A 390 -9.23 28.81 -6.11
CA VAL A 390 -8.69 27.46 -6.36
C VAL A 390 -7.59 27.59 -7.38
N THR A 391 -6.41 27.00 -7.08
CA THR A 391 -5.27 26.94 -7.99
C THR A 391 -5.38 25.67 -8.82
N LEU A 392 -5.17 25.79 -10.11
CA LEU A 392 -5.18 24.69 -11.08
C LEU A 392 -3.74 24.35 -11.45
N ASN A 393 -3.37 23.09 -11.25
CA ASN A 393 -1.99 22.63 -11.47
C ASN A 393 -1.95 21.62 -12.62
N ALA A 394 -0.89 21.70 -13.41
CA ALA A 394 -0.62 20.76 -14.48
C ALA A 394 0.90 20.55 -14.64
N SER A 395 1.31 19.30 -14.68
CA SER A 395 2.69 18.92 -14.97
C SER A 395 2.68 17.95 -16.15
N ASN A 396 3.50 18.19 -17.17
CA ASN A 396 3.63 17.34 -18.36
C ASN A 396 2.31 17.01 -19.08
N ALA A 397 1.24 17.72 -18.78
CA ALA A 397 -0.07 17.55 -19.39
C ALA A 397 -0.35 18.64 -20.44
N THR A 398 -1.00 18.24 -21.51
CA THR A 398 -1.44 19.14 -22.60
C THR A 398 -2.96 19.22 -22.64
N ASN A 399 -3.53 20.19 -23.37
CA ASN A 399 -4.97 20.37 -23.53
C ASN A 399 -5.71 20.40 -22.18
N THR A 400 -5.16 21.14 -21.23
CA THR A 400 -5.68 21.21 -19.87
C THR A 400 -6.96 22.02 -19.80
N THR A 401 -7.99 21.47 -19.18
CA THR A 401 -9.31 22.06 -19.03
C THR A 401 -9.85 21.85 -17.62
N TYR A 402 -10.74 22.74 -17.20
CA TYR A 402 -11.47 22.60 -15.95
C TYR A 402 -12.97 22.76 -16.14
N THR A 403 -13.74 22.18 -15.23
CA THR A 403 -15.16 22.41 -15.05
C THR A 403 -15.47 22.56 -13.57
N THR A 404 -16.53 23.30 -13.23
CA THR A 404 -16.99 23.46 -11.85
C THR A 404 -18.46 23.06 -11.70
N SER A 405 -18.86 22.65 -10.50
CA SER A 405 -20.29 22.42 -10.18
C SER A 405 -21.17 23.68 -10.31
N GLU A 406 -20.54 24.85 -10.39
CA GLU A 406 -21.23 26.15 -10.65
C GLU A 406 -21.38 26.45 -12.14
N GLY A 407 -21.04 25.53 -13.04
CA GLY A 407 -21.17 25.67 -14.49
C GLY A 407 -20.03 26.45 -15.17
N LYS A 408 -18.99 26.83 -14.47
CA LYS A 408 -17.79 27.45 -15.08
C LYS A 408 -16.92 26.37 -15.75
N SER A 409 -16.33 26.71 -16.88
CA SER A 409 -15.38 25.86 -17.59
C SER A 409 -14.39 26.69 -18.40
N GLY A 410 -13.23 26.12 -18.71
CA GLY A 410 -12.21 26.78 -19.52
C GLY A 410 -10.96 25.92 -19.67
N SER A 411 -10.01 26.39 -20.49
CA SER A 411 -8.63 25.89 -20.51
C SER A 411 -7.81 26.62 -19.45
N TYR A 412 -6.72 25.98 -19.01
CA TYR A 412 -5.82 26.59 -18.02
C TYR A 412 -4.35 26.20 -18.28
N LYS A 413 -3.44 26.93 -17.67
CA LYS A 413 -2.01 26.61 -17.56
C LYS A 413 -1.68 26.30 -16.10
N ASP A 414 -0.57 25.64 -15.90
CA ASP A 414 -0.07 25.36 -14.55
C ASP A 414 0.04 26.64 -13.72
N GLY A 415 -0.49 26.62 -12.51
CA GLY A 415 -0.52 27.74 -11.57
C GLY A 415 -1.67 28.75 -11.80
N ASP A 416 -2.48 28.60 -12.83
CA ASP A 416 -3.65 29.45 -13.02
C ASP A 416 -4.64 29.30 -11.85
N THR A 417 -5.35 30.40 -11.56
CA THR A 417 -6.32 30.42 -10.47
C THR A 417 -7.73 30.72 -10.98
N ILE A 418 -8.71 30.11 -10.35
CA ILE A 418 -10.13 30.40 -10.58
C ILE A 418 -10.82 30.79 -9.28
N THR A 419 -11.83 31.64 -9.39
CA THR A 419 -12.68 32.00 -8.25
C THR A 419 -13.99 31.22 -8.32
N VAL A 420 -14.34 30.54 -7.22
CA VAL A 420 -15.55 29.72 -7.08
C VAL A 420 -16.33 30.09 -5.81
N GLY A 421 -17.54 29.60 -5.66
CA GLY A 421 -18.38 29.75 -4.46
C GLY A 421 -19.43 30.83 -4.53
N ALA A 422 -19.43 31.66 -5.58
CA ALA A 422 -20.36 32.80 -5.68
C ALA A 422 -21.84 32.37 -5.70
N SER A 423 -22.16 31.28 -6.39
CA SER A 423 -23.53 30.75 -6.50
C SER A 423 -23.80 29.57 -5.55
N THR A 424 -22.84 29.19 -4.74
CA THR A 424 -22.98 28.09 -3.78
C THR A 424 -23.60 28.60 -2.49
N ALA A 425 -24.66 27.95 -2.02
CA ALA A 425 -25.29 28.25 -0.74
C ALA A 425 -24.39 27.88 0.44
N VAL A 426 -24.62 28.50 1.59
CA VAL A 426 -24.00 28.09 2.86
C VAL A 426 -24.31 26.61 3.16
N GLY A 427 -23.34 25.84 3.54
CA GLY A 427 -23.39 24.37 3.70
C GLY A 427 -23.20 23.59 2.39
N GLY A 428 -23.23 24.26 1.25
CA GLY A 428 -23.03 23.64 -0.06
C GLY A 428 -21.56 23.44 -0.41
N THR A 429 -21.31 22.50 -1.32
CA THR A 429 -19.96 22.13 -1.78
C THR A 429 -19.76 22.56 -3.23
N VAL A 430 -18.60 23.16 -3.51
CA VAL A 430 -18.12 23.38 -4.87
C VAL A 430 -17.18 22.26 -5.25
N THR A 431 -17.40 21.66 -6.40
CA THR A 431 -16.50 20.69 -7.02
C THR A 431 -15.82 21.32 -8.23
N VAL A 432 -14.50 21.21 -8.28
CA VAL A 432 -13.66 21.59 -9.42
C VAL A 432 -13.04 20.34 -10.01
N LYS A 433 -13.36 20.01 -11.26
CA LYS A 433 -12.75 18.91 -12.01
C LYS A 433 -11.76 19.47 -13.00
N VAL A 434 -10.59 18.85 -13.08
CA VAL A 434 -9.53 19.18 -14.03
C VAL A 434 -9.19 17.98 -14.88
N GLN A 435 -8.86 18.22 -16.15
CA GLN A 435 -8.46 17.19 -17.09
C GLN A 435 -7.32 17.71 -17.97
N GLY A 436 -6.53 16.78 -18.48
CA GLY A 436 -5.48 17.03 -19.47
C GLY A 436 -5.18 15.77 -20.26
N LYS A 437 -4.23 15.88 -21.18
CA LYS A 437 -3.73 14.76 -21.98
C LYS A 437 -2.26 14.53 -21.66
N ASP A 438 -1.86 13.27 -21.50
CA ASP A 438 -0.46 12.87 -21.45
C ASP A 438 0.18 12.87 -22.85
N ALA A 439 1.44 12.42 -22.92
CA ALA A 439 2.19 12.34 -24.17
C ALA A 439 1.60 11.33 -25.17
N ASP A 440 0.89 10.31 -24.68
CA ASP A 440 0.22 9.28 -25.48
C ASP A 440 -1.23 9.64 -25.84
N GLY A 441 -1.68 10.83 -25.45
CA GLY A 441 -3.03 11.32 -25.67
C GLY A 441 -4.08 10.72 -24.73
N GLN A 442 -3.66 9.99 -23.67
CA GLN A 442 -4.56 9.48 -22.65
C GLN A 442 -5.02 10.62 -21.74
N THR A 443 -6.23 10.47 -21.17
CA THR A 443 -6.77 11.49 -20.26
C THR A 443 -6.25 11.28 -18.86
N VAL A 444 -5.64 12.32 -18.29
CA VAL A 444 -5.39 12.45 -16.85
C VAL A 444 -6.42 13.40 -16.25
N SER A 445 -6.89 13.12 -15.04
CA SER A 445 -7.93 13.91 -14.39
C SER A 445 -7.71 14.04 -12.89
N GLY A 446 -8.24 15.10 -12.31
CA GLY A 446 -8.24 15.34 -10.87
C GLY A 446 -9.53 16.05 -10.44
N GLU A 447 -9.86 15.96 -9.17
CA GLU A 447 -11.02 16.60 -8.57
C GLU A 447 -10.64 17.24 -7.25
N PHE A 448 -11.16 18.44 -6.99
CA PHE A 448 -11.02 19.16 -5.73
C PHE A 448 -12.40 19.64 -5.27
N THR A 449 -12.67 19.49 -3.98
CA THR A 449 -13.92 19.94 -3.36
C THR A 449 -13.65 20.92 -2.22
N CYS A 450 -14.48 21.96 -2.12
CA CYS A 450 -14.47 22.88 -0.99
C CYS A 450 -15.90 23.23 -0.55
N THR A 451 -16.10 23.42 0.76
CA THR A 451 -17.42 23.66 1.35
C THR A 451 -17.54 25.10 1.82
N LYS A 452 -18.61 25.77 1.43
CA LYS A 452 -18.96 27.11 1.91
C LYS A 452 -19.59 27.02 3.29
N LYS A 453 -18.92 27.55 4.29
CA LYS A 453 -19.42 27.60 5.68
C LYS A 453 -20.17 28.89 5.96
N ASP A 454 -21.02 28.85 6.99
CA ASP A 454 -21.65 30.07 7.51
C ASP A 454 -20.57 31.07 7.96
N PRO A 455 -20.57 32.31 7.47
CA PRO A 455 -19.59 33.32 7.91
C PRO A 455 -19.64 33.60 9.42
N ASN A 456 -20.77 33.33 10.07
CA ASN A 456 -20.95 33.55 11.51
C ASN A 456 -20.73 32.27 12.34
N ALA A 457 -20.49 31.12 11.70
CA ALA A 457 -20.21 29.88 12.43
C ALA A 457 -18.84 29.95 13.09
N THR A 458 -18.77 29.65 14.37
CA THR A 458 -17.54 29.47 15.14
C THR A 458 -17.27 27.99 15.38
N SER A 459 -16.01 27.59 15.35
CA SER A 459 -15.59 26.25 15.79
C SER A 459 -15.34 26.31 17.28
N THR A 460 -16.16 25.58 18.07
CA THR A 460 -16.08 25.62 19.53
C THR A 460 -15.68 24.25 20.06
N ALA A 461 -14.66 24.23 20.91
CA ALA A 461 -14.28 23.04 21.67
C ALA A 461 -14.91 23.08 23.07
N TYR A 462 -15.41 21.93 23.51
CA TYR A 462 -15.98 21.76 24.83
C TYR A 462 -15.15 20.77 25.64
N ALA A 463 -14.93 21.06 26.92
CA ALA A 463 -14.24 20.18 27.83
C ALA A 463 -14.78 20.27 29.25
N LYS A 464 -14.81 19.16 29.97
CA LYS A 464 -15.10 19.12 31.39
C LYS A 464 -13.84 19.34 32.21
N LYS A 465 -13.85 20.34 33.07
CA LYS A 465 -12.72 20.64 33.95
C LYS A 465 -12.60 19.57 35.02
N PRO A 466 -11.45 18.88 35.17
CA PRO A 466 -11.22 17.97 36.30
C PRO A 466 -11.35 18.70 37.64
N ASN A 467 -11.91 18.05 38.67
CA ASN A 467 -12.11 18.66 39.97
C ASN A 467 -10.81 19.12 40.66
N ALA A 468 -9.70 18.46 40.34
CA ALA A 468 -8.38 18.82 40.88
C ALA A 468 -7.75 20.06 40.21
N TRP A 469 -8.34 20.59 39.12
CA TRP A 469 -7.79 21.71 38.38
C TRP A 469 -8.46 23.01 38.82
N SER A 470 -7.64 24.03 39.11
CA SER A 470 -8.15 25.38 39.40
C SER A 470 -8.65 26.09 38.16
N ASN A 471 -7.95 25.94 37.03
CA ASN A 471 -8.23 26.58 35.79
C ASN A 471 -8.36 25.54 34.68
N LEU A 472 -8.89 25.95 33.50
CA LEU A 472 -8.88 25.15 32.28
C LEU A 472 -8.50 26.05 31.12
N TYR A 473 -7.45 25.66 30.41
CA TYR A 473 -6.92 26.34 29.23
C TYR A 473 -7.05 25.46 28.00
N ALA A 474 -7.19 26.09 26.84
CA ALA A 474 -7.12 25.46 25.53
C ALA A 474 -5.85 25.97 24.81
N TYR A 475 -4.91 25.08 24.58
CA TYR A 475 -3.77 25.32 23.72
C TYR A 475 -4.05 24.72 22.35
N VAL A 476 -4.23 25.57 21.33
CA VAL A 476 -4.55 25.14 19.98
C VAL A 476 -3.40 25.48 19.05
N TYR A 477 -2.96 24.51 18.27
CA TYR A 477 -1.87 24.69 17.33
C TYR A 477 -2.07 23.86 16.06
N VAL A 478 -1.34 24.21 15.00
CA VAL A 478 -1.30 23.46 13.75
C VAL A 478 -0.05 22.58 13.76
N ASP A 479 -0.26 21.26 13.69
CA ASP A 479 0.82 20.25 13.64
C ASP A 479 1.31 20.14 12.18
N ASP A 480 2.24 21.01 11.81
CA ASP A 480 2.87 21.06 10.49
C ASP A 480 4.39 20.95 10.63
N SER A 481 4.90 19.75 10.37
CA SER A 481 6.35 19.48 10.43
C SER A 481 7.18 20.22 9.36
N SER A 482 6.53 20.78 8.34
CA SER A 482 7.18 21.57 7.28
C SER A 482 7.27 23.07 7.61
N ALA A 483 6.51 23.53 8.60
CA ALA A 483 6.47 24.94 8.97
C ALA A 483 7.70 25.35 9.79
N THR A 484 8.30 26.47 9.43
CA THR A 484 9.43 27.06 10.18
C THR A 484 9.01 27.77 11.47
N THR A 485 7.71 28.06 11.61
CA THR A 485 7.12 28.73 12.78
C THR A 485 5.85 28.03 13.19
N LEU A 486 5.74 27.66 14.46
CA LEU A 486 4.54 27.05 15.01
C LEU A 486 3.37 28.06 14.99
N LYS A 487 2.27 27.67 14.37
CA LYS A 487 1.03 28.43 14.37
C LYS A 487 0.17 27.97 15.56
N GLU A 488 -0.08 28.86 16.50
CA GLU A 488 -0.73 28.58 17.78
C GLU A 488 -1.64 29.73 18.19
N ASN A 489 -2.67 29.45 19.04
CA ASN A 489 -3.60 30.49 19.52
C ASN A 489 -2.91 31.48 20.48
N ALA A 490 -2.06 30.96 21.34
CA ALA A 490 -1.23 31.72 22.27
C ALA A 490 -0.06 30.84 22.71
N LYS A 491 0.97 31.41 23.33
CA LYS A 491 2.03 30.64 24.01
C LYS A 491 1.42 29.76 25.09
N TRP A 492 2.06 28.62 25.32
CA TRP A 492 1.66 27.73 26.43
C TRP A 492 1.39 28.51 27.73
N PRO A 493 0.26 28.26 28.42
CA PRO A 493 -0.70 27.15 28.31
C PRO A 493 -1.85 27.37 27.31
N GLY A 494 -1.78 28.35 26.44
CA GLY A 494 -2.87 28.75 25.56
C GLY A 494 -3.78 29.79 26.22
N GLU A 495 -5.05 29.82 25.82
CA GLU A 495 -6.03 30.76 26.34
C GLU A 495 -7.00 30.10 27.32
N PRO A 496 -7.52 30.85 28.32
CA PRO A 496 -8.45 30.31 29.29
C PRO A 496 -9.79 29.96 28.61
N MET A 497 -10.37 28.84 29.03
CA MET A 497 -11.71 28.44 28.59
C MET A 497 -12.80 29.08 29.47
N THR A 498 -13.93 29.40 28.86
CA THR A 498 -15.07 30.00 29.54
C THR A 498 -16.07 28.91 29.95
N GLN A 499 -16.58 28.95 31.18
CA GLN A 499 -17.64 28.05 31.64
C GLN A 499 -18.90 28.22 30.76
N VAL A 500 -19.50 27.10 30.40
CA VAL A 500 -20.72 27.11 29.60
C VAL A 500 -21.87 27.75 30.40
N ALA A 501 -22.54 28.71 29.80
CA ALA A 501 -23.69 29.36 30.43
C ALA A 501 -24.93 28.46 30.37
N SER A 502 -25.81 28.58 31.38
CA SER A 502 -27.09 27.89 31.39
C SER A 502 -27.89 28.22 30.11
N GLY A 503 -28.32 27.17 29.42
CA GLY A 503 -29.07 27.32 28.14
C GLY A 503 -28.23 27.34 26.87
N ASP A 504 -26.93 27.10 26.94
CA ASP A 504 -26.09 26.85 25.75
C ASP A 504 -26.58 25.58 25.02
N THR A 505 -26.77 25.67 23.71
CA THR A 505 -27.37 24.59 22.90
C THR A 505 -26.39 23.47 22.59
N CYS A 506 -25.08 23.71 22.75
CA CYS A 506 -24.02 22.78 22.34
C CYS A 506 -23.21 22.21 23.49
N GLY A 507 -23.29 22.76 24.70
CA GLY A 507 -22.55 22.30 25.87
C GLY A 507 -23.44 22.05 27.09
N LYS A 508 -22.88 21.39 28.10
CA LYS A 508 -23.54 21.15 29.39
C LYS A 508 -23.13 22.20 30.42
N ASP A 509 -23.98 22.50 31.37
CA ASP A 509 -23.75 23.53 32.39
C ASP A 509 -22.47 23.33 33.24
N ASP A 510 -21.91 22.10 33.28
CA ASP A 510 -20.67 21.78 33.99
C ASP A 510 -19.43 21.72 33.08
N GLU A 511 -19.56 22.13 31.81
CA GLU A 511 -18.48 22.16 30.83
C GLU A 511 -17.91 23.57 30.64
N TYR A 512 -16.74 23.61 30.02
CA TYR A 512 -16.08 24.82 29.56
C TYR A 512 -15.99 24.82 28.05
N LYS A 513 -16.04 25.98 27.45
CA LYS A 513 -15.93 26.16 25.99
C LYS A 513 -14.82 27.13 25.61
N TYR A 514 -14.25 26.89 24.43
CA TYR A 514 -13.26 27.73 23.78
C TYR A 514 -13.62 27.89 22.29
N GLU A 515 -13.72 29.13 21.82
CA GLU A 515 -13.91 29.41 20.40
C GLU A 515 -12.56 29.40 19.70
N ILE A 516 -12.38 28.41 18.82
CA ILE A 516 -11.12 28.19 18.09
C ILE A 516 -11.02 29.24 16.98
N PRO A 517 -9.93 30.01 16.90
CA PRO A 517 -9.67 30.91 15.79
C PRO A 517 -9.73 30.21 14.44
N ASP A 518 -10.37 30.81 13.45
CA ASP A 518 -10.63 30.20 12.15
C ASP A 518 -9.36 29.74 11.43
N ASP A 519 -8.27 30.44 11.63
CA ASP A 519 -6.98 30.15 11.04
C ASP A 519 -6.24 28.99 11.72
N LEU A 520 -6.76 28.50 12.84
CA LEU A 520 -6.28 27.31 13.55
C LEU A 520 -7.23 26.12 13.41
N VAL A 521 -8.22 26.19 12.52
CA VAL A 521 -9.15 25.09 12.22
C VAL A 521 -8.70 24.39 10.93
N GLY A 522 -8.50 23.05 10.98
CA GLY A 522 -8.10 22.24 9.82
C GLY A 522 -7.69 20.84 10.20
N ASP A 523 -7.32 20.05 9.19
CA ASP A 523 -6.99 18.63 9.35
C ASP A 523 -5.79 18.38 10.31
N ASN A 524 -4.86 19.33 10.35
CA ASN A 524 -3.67 19.27 11.22
C ASN A 524 -3.82 20.09 12.51
N ALA A 525 -5.01 20.61 12.80
CA ALA A 525 -5.27 21.30 14.06
C ALA A 525 -5.23 20.32 15.23
N ARG A 526 -4.58 20.74 16.31
CA ARG A 526 -4.51 20.00 17.56
C ARG A 526 -4.94 20.88 18.71
N ILE A 527 -5.58 20.30 19.70
CA ILE A 527 -5.95 20.99 20.91
C ILE A 527 -5.48 20.19 22.14
N ILE A 528 -4.89 20.91 23.10
CA ILE A 528 -4.48 20.36 24.39
C ILE A 528 -5.23 21.12 25.47
N PHE A 529 -6.01 20.40 26.28
CA PHE A 529 -6.62 20.95 27.47
C PHE A 529 -5.68 20.78 28.67
N ASN A 530 -5.47 21.83 29.44
CA ASN A 530 -4.52 21.82 30.54
C ASN A 530 -4.94 22.79 31.68
N ASP A 531 -4.31 22.71 32.85
CA ASP A 531 -4.55 23.59 34.01
C ASP A 531 -3.54 24.74 34.17
N GLY A 532 -2.67 24.91 33.18
CA GLY A 532 -1.55 25.86 33.20
C GLY A 532 -0.23 25.25 33.64
N ASN A 533 -0.22 24.00 34.16
CA ASN A 533 0.98 23.28 34.53
C ASN A 533 1.47 22.40 33.37
N ALA A 534 2.78 22.34 33.16
CA ALA A 534 3.38 21.58 32.07
C ALA A 534 3.15 20.06 32.18
N THR A 535 2.79 19.56 33.38
CA THR A 535 2.60 18.14 33.69
C THR A 535 1.15 17.68 33.65
N ASN A 536 0.18 18.60 33.64
CA ASN A 536 -1.25 18.29 33.66
C ASN A 536 -1.91 18.62 32.32
N THR A 537 -1.99 17.64 31.45
CA THR A 537 -2.66 17.74 30.14
C THR A 537 -3.72 16.63 30.01
N LYS A 538 -4.74 16.90 29.21
CA LYS A 538 -5.76 15.92 28.79
C LYS A 538 -6.03 16.00 27.31
#